data_992d5b1ca4927b99a7f27f062999e09b
#
_entry.id   992d5b1ca4927b99a7f27f062999e09b
#
_cell.length_a   1.000
_cell.length_b   1.000
_cell.length_c   1.000
_cell.angle_alpha   90.00
_cell.angle_beta   90.00
_cell.angle_gamma   90.00
#
_symmetry.space_group_name_H-M   'P 1'
#
loop_
_entity.id
_entity.type
_entity.pdbx_description
1 polymer ?
#
loop_
_entity_poly.entity_id
_entity_poly.type
_entity_poly.pdbx_seq_one_letter_code
_entity_poly.pdbx_strand_id
1 'polypeptide(L)'
;MEKVVIVTGASAGIGKATALELIRAGHIVYGAARRVHKMDDIRDAGGHALALDARRPEDLERVIGTVAEERGRIDVLINNAGTVLHGAAEDVSIDQARDQFEVNVFAPARLVQLALPYMREQGSGTIINISSIGGEIALPLGCWYYATKHALEAYSDTLRMEVEPFGIDVVIIQPGIIKTEFEDHTPRDLREISGATAYGAVAEAMAVRAESQLGADTQGSDPGVVATVIREAVEAGKPATRYAVGWMADRLLELNRTLTDREFDKLVTNFSGK
;
A
#
# COMPACT_ATOMS: atom_id res chain seq x y z
N MET A 1 2.99 25.18 0.65
CA MET A 1 2.65 25.40 2.08
C MET A 1 3.04 24.14 2.83
N GLU A 2 3.71 24.26 3.99
CA GLU A 2 4.07 23.13 4.84
C GLU A 2 2.83 22.38 5.33
N LYS A 3 2.85 21.05 5.30
CA LYS A 3 1.77 20.17 5.73
C LYS A 3 2.25 19.20 6.81
N VAL A 4 1.36 18.80 7.72
CA VAL A 4 1.57 17.74 8.71
C VAL A 4 1.11 16.41 8.10
N VAL A 5 2.06 15.48 7.91
CA VAL A 5 1.85 14.24 7.15
C VAL A 5 2.14 13.03 8.02
N ILE A 6 1.24 12.06 8.02
CA ILE A 6 1.44 10.74 8.63
C ILE A 6 1.65 9.73 7.51
N VAL A 7 2.75 8.95 7.59
CA VAL A 7 3.07 7.88 6.63
C VAL A 7 3.19 6.55 7.37
N THR A 8 2.26 5.64 7.14
CA THR A 8 2.34 4.29 7.72
C THR A 8 3.21 3.36 6.88
N GLY A 9 3.85 2.36 7.51
CA GLY A 9 4.78 1.46 6.83
C GLY A 9 6.09 2.13 6.41
N ALA A 10 6.52 3.20 7.09
CA ALA A 10 7.65 4.05 6.73
C ALA A 10 9.03 3.44 6.99
N SER A 11 9.13 2.18 7.43
CA SER A 11 10.43 1.54 7.74
C SER A 11 11.16 1.00 6.52
N ALA A 12 10.51 0.89 5.36
CA ALA A 12 11.11 0.36 4.12
C ALA A 12 10.30 0.77 2.88
N GLY A 13 10.83 0.49 1.70
CA GLY A 13 10.14 0.56 0.42
C GLY A 13 9.49 1.90 0.13
N ILE A 14 8.26 1.86 -0.42
CA ILE A 14 7.50 3.05 -0.83
C ILE A 14 7.31 4.01 0.36
N GLY A 15 6.91 3.51 1.54
CA GLY A 15 6.64 4.35 2.70
C GLY A 15 7.88 5.13 3.18
N LYS A 16 9.05 4.49 3.20
CA LYS A 16 10.31 5.15 3.54
C LYS A 16 10.69 6.20 2.50
N ALA A 17 10.66 5.83 1.22
CA ALA A 17 10.97 6.75 0.13
C ALA A 17 10.04 7.99 0.17
N THR A 18 8.74 7.77 0.40
CA THR A 18 7.74 8.83 0.53
C THR A 18 8.01 9.74 1.73
N ALA A 19 8.30 9.17 2.90
CA ALA A 19 8.61 9.97 4.09
C ALA A 19 9.81 10.88 3.84
N LEU A 20 10.91 10.34 3.31
CA LEU A 20 12.11 11.13 3.02
C LEU A 20 11.89 12.18 1.93
N GLU A 21 11.11 11.86 0.89
CA GLU A 21 10.79 12.80 -0.18
C GLU A 21 9.96 13.99 0.34
N LEU A 22 8.96 13.72 1.19
CA LEU A 22 8.12 14.75 1.77
C LEU A 22 8.87 15.64 2.78
N ILE A 23 9.82 15.07 3.55
CA ILE A 23 10.71 15.85 4.42
C ILE A 23 11.57 16.80 3.57
N ARG A 24 12.18 16.31 2.48
CA ARG A 24 12.98 17.16 1.56
C ARG A 24 12.15 18.28 0.93
N ALA A 25 10.84 18.02 0.71
CA ALA A 25 9.91 19.04 0.22
C ALA A 25 9.47 20.06 1.29
N GLY A 26 9.95 19.93 2.53
CA GLY A 26 9.69 20.88 3.63
C GLY A 26 8.39 20.60 4.39
N HIS A 27 7.88 19.37 4.36
CA HIS A 27 6.72 18.97 5.16
C HIS A 27 7.14 18.40 6.52
N ILE A 28 6.26 18.49 7.52
CA ILE A 28 6.42 17.84 8.82
C ILE A 28 5.91 16.41 8.69
N VAL A 29 6.80 15.41 8.79
CA VAL A 29 6.47 14.02 8.51
C VAL A 29 6.62 13.14 9.75
N TYR A 30 5.57 12.39 10.04
CA TYR A 30 5.53 11.33 11.04
C TYR A 30 5.51 9.97 10.34
N GLY A 31 6.68 9.32 10.28
CA GLY A 31 6.78 7.94 9.81
C GLY A 31 6.36 6.98 10.92
N ALA A 32 5.47 6.04 10.63
CA ALA A 32 4.97 5.08 11.60
C ALA A 32 5.13 3.64 11.11
N ALA A 33 5.79 2.77 11.88
CA ALA A 33 6.02 1.37 11.54
C ALA A 33 6.40 0.52 12.76
N ARG A 34 6.34 -0.82 12.62
CA ARG A 34 6.79 -1.76 13.67
C ARG A 34 8.30 -1.68 13.92
N ARG A 35 9.10 -1.55 12.85
CA ARG A 35 10.56 -1.55 12.87
C ARG A 35 11.10 -0.13 13.04
N VAL A 36 10.87 0.48 14.21
CA VAL A 36 11.23 1.89 14.48
C VAL A 36 12.73 2.14 14.26
N HIS A 37 13.60 1.16 14.58
CA HIS A 37 15.06 1.25 14.37
C HIS A 37 15.47 1.34 12.88
N LYS A 38 14.59 1.00 11.95
CA LYS A 38 14.81 1.18 10.51
C LYS A 38 14.38 2.57 10.00
N MET A 39 13.99 3.48 10.89
CA MET A 39 13.52 4.85 10.56
C MET A 39 14.47 5.94 11.10
N ASP A 40 15.71 5.59 11.44
CA ASP A 40 16.68 6.58 11.95
C ASP A 40 17.03 7.62 10.88
N ASP A 41 17.10 7.22 9.61
CA ASP A 41 17.26 8.12 8.47
C ASP A 41 16.11 9.14 8.31
N ILE A 42 14.88 8.78 8.71
CA ILE A 42 13.76 9.72 8.78
C ILE A 42 13.99 10.76 9.88
N ARG A 43 14.49 10.34 11.06
CA ARG A 43 14.84 11.25 12.15
C ARG A 43 16.00 12.17 11.79
N ASP A 44 17.05 11.60 11.18
CA ASP A 44 18.22 12.35 10.73
C ASP A 44 17.87 13.41 9.68
N ALA A 45 16.86 13.13 8.86
CA ALA A 45 16.31 14.08 7.90
C ALA A 45 15.37 15.13 8.52
N GLY A 46 15.08 15.09 9.83
CA GLY A 46 14.22 16.04 10.53
C GLY A 46 12.77 15.60 10.68
N GLY A 47 12.43 14.35 10.33
CA GLY A 47 11.10 13.78 10.55
C GLY A 47 10.97 13.09 11.92
N HIS A 48 9.79 12.57 12.18
CA HIS A 48 9.43 11.86 13.40
C HIS A 48 9.22 10.37 13.11
N ALA A 49 9.63 9.49 14.03
CA ALA A 49 9.46 8.05 13.89
C ALA A 49 8.65 7.49 15.07
N LEU A 50 7.47 6.95 14.77
CA LEU A 50 6.54 6.39 15.76
C LEU A 50 6.42 4.87 15.59
N ALA A 51 6.23 4.16 16.70
CA ALA A 51 5.91 2.73 16.66
C ALA A 51 4.46 2.55 16.20
N LEU A 52 4.21 1.59 15.31
CA LEU A 52 2.87 1.25 14.84
C LEU A 52 2.84 -0.22 14.41
N ASP A 53 2.06 -1.04 15.09
CA ASP A 53 1.55 -2.29 14.52
C ASP A 53 0.11 -2.07 14.07
N ALA A 54 -0.15 -2.24 12.78
CA ALA A 54 -1.47 -2.06 12.17
C ALA A 54 -2.54 -3.02 12.73
N ARG A 55 -2.11 -4.12 13.40
CA ARG A 55 -3.01 -5.09 14.05
C ARG A 55 -3.49 -4.66 15.44
N ARG A 56 -2.93 -3.57 15.96
CA ARG A 56 -3.19 -3.12 17.34
C ARG A 56 -3.95 -1.81 17.33
N PRO A 57 -5.25 -1.81 17.67
CA PRO A 57 -6.08 -0.61 17.69
C PRO A 57 -5.48 0.53 18.53
N GLU A 58 -4.87 0.19 19.66
CA GLU A 58 -4.21 1.15 20.55
C GLU A 58 -3.01 1.86 19.91
N ASP A 59 -2.32 1.21 18.99
CA ASP A 59 -1.22 1.84 18.25
C ASP A 59 -1.75 2.85 17.21
N LEU A 60 -2.86 2.53 16.54
CA LEU A 60 -3.52 3.42 15.58
C LEU A 60 -4.00 4.69 16.29
N GLU A 61 -4.66 4.54 17.44
CA GLU A 61 -5.15 5.65 18.27
C GLU A 61 -3.99 6.52 18.78
N ARG A 62 -2.94 5.89 19.27
CA ARG A 62 -1.75 6.59 19.78
C ARG A 62 -1.05 7.40 18.70
N VAL A 63 -0.88 6.87 17.49
CA VAL A 63 -0.21 7.60 16.39
C VAL A 63 -1.00 8.85 16.02
N ILE A 64 -2.30 8.72 15.80
CA ILE A 64 -3.13 9.89 15.46
C ILE A 64 -3.17 10.88 16.62
N GLY A 65 -3.36 10.40 17.87
CA GLY A 65 -3.38 11.25 19.06
C GLY A 65 -2.09 12.03 19.26
N THR A 66 -0.93 11.36 19.14
CA THR A 66 0.39 12.02 19.27
C THR A 66 0.54 13.17 18.28
N VAL A 67 0.21 12.94 17.00
CA VAL A 67 0.34 13.98 15.96
C VAL A 67 -0.64 15.13 16.22
N ALA A 68 -1.87 14.82 16.60
CA ALA A 68 -2.88 15.83 16.90
C ALA A 68 -2.51 16.67 18.14
N GLU A 69 -1.98 16.05 19.19
CA GLU A 69 -1.52 16.75 20.41
C GLU A 69 -0.31 17.65 20.11
N GLU A 70 0.66 17.19 19.32
CA GLU A 70 1.88 17.95 19.02
C GLU A 70 1.66 19.08 18.01
N ARG A 71 0.73 18.93 17.06
CA ARG A 71 0.56 19.83 15.91
C ARG A 71 -0.79 20.54 15.82
N GLY A 72 -1.80 20.05 16.55
CA GLY A 72 -3.16 20.59 16.49
C GLY A 72 -3.87 20.34 15.15
N ARG A 73 -3.23 19.60 14.22
CA ARG A 73 -3.76 19.37 12.87
C ARG A 73 -3.17 18.09 12.23
N ILE A 74 -3.90 17.57 11.26
CA ILE A 74 -3.45 16.49 10.39
C ILE A 74 -3.87 16.88 8.96
N ASP A 75 -2.89 17.17 8.09
CA ASP A 75 -3.18 17.58 6.72
C ASP A 75 -3.24 16.41 5.75
N VAL A 76 -2.38 15.40 5.96
CA VAL A 76 -2.28 14.25 5.07
C VAL A 76 -2.11 12.97 5.87
N LEU A 77 -2.93 11.97 5.53
CA LEU A 77 -2.78 10.60 6.01
C LEU A 77 -2.44 9.70 4.83
N ILE A 78 -1.24 9.07 4.87
CA ILE A 78 -0.79 8.12 3.85
C ILE A 78 -0.83 6.71 4.43
N ASN A 79 -1.85 5.95 4.06
CA ASN A 79 -2.04 4.56 4.39
C ASN A 79 -1.21 3.70 3.43
N ASN A 80 0.07 3.47 3.79
CA ASN A 80 1.00 2.67 3.01
C ASN A 80 1.36 1.34 3.70
N ALA A 81 1.18 1.21 5.00
CA ALA A 81 1.38 -0.08 5.68
C ALA A 81 0.51 -1.17 5.03
N GLY A 82 1.13 -2.30 4.70
CA GLY A 82 0.48 -3.42 4.06
C GLY A 82 1.24 -4.72 4.26
N THR A 83 0.59 -5.82 3.92
CA THR A 83 1.18 -7.15 3.87
C THR A 83 0.66 -7.91 2.65
N VAL A 84 1.43 -8.87 2.19
CA VAL A 84 1.03 -9.79 1.13
C VAL A 84 1.20 -11.22 1.64
N LEU A 85 0.32 -12.11 1.25
CA LEU A 85 0.43 -13.54 1.47
C LEU A 85 0.02 -14.25 0.19
N HIS A 86 0.88 -15.13 -0.29
CA HIS A 86 0.64 -15.95 -1.48
C HIS A 86 0.41 -17.41 -1.10
N GLY A 87 -0.58 -18.00 -1.73
CA GLY A 87 -0.99 -19.40 -1.59
C GLY A 87 -2.31 -19.62 -2.32
N ALA A 88 -2.64 -20.87 -2.61
CA ALA A 88 -3.92 -21.20 -3.22
C ALA A 88 -5.09 -20.84 -2.29
N ALA A 89 -6.22 -20.49 -2.88
CA ALA A 89 -7.39 -20.03 -2.13
C ALA A 89 -7.87 -21.01 -1.06
N GLU A 90 -7.77 -22.31 -1.32
CA GLU A 90 -8.16 -23.36 -0.38
C GLU A 90 -7.06 -23.74 0.64
N ASP A 91 -5.80 -23.36 0.37
CA ASP A 91 -4.68 -23.69 1.24
C ASP A 91 -4.42 -22.59 2.28
N VAL A 92 -4.72 -21.33 1.94
CA VAL A 92 -4.61 -20.19 2.88
C VAL A 92 -5.73 -20.28 3.91
N SER A 93 -5.38 -20.38 5.18
CA SER A 93 -6.36 -20.43 6.27
C SER A 93 -7.16 -19.11 6.36
N ILE A 94 -8.40 -19.20 6.85
CA ILE A 94 -9.25 -18.02 7.06
C ILE A 94 -8.64 -17.05 8.08
N ASP A 95 -7.87 -17.54 9.04
CA ASP A 95 -7.21 -16.65 10.01
C ASP A 95 -6.06 -15.87 9.39
N GLN A 96 -5.28 -16.48 8.47
CA GLN A 96 -4.29 -15.77 7.67
C GLN A 96 -4.95 -14.72 6.74
N ALA A 97 -6.09 -15.08 6.14
CA ALA A 97 -6.87 -14.14 5.33
C ALA A 97 -7.39 -12.95 6.15
N ARG A 98 -7.91 -13.21 7.37
CA ARG A 98 -8.34 -12.16 8.31
C ARG A 98 -7.20 -11.23 8.69
N ASP A 99 -6.01 -11.79 8.99
CA ASP A 99 -4.83 -10.98 9.32
C ASP A 99 -4.44 -10.05 8.15
N GLN A 100 -4.53 -10.55 6.93
CA GLN A 100 -4.26 -9.73 5.74
C GLN A 100 -5.29 -8.62 5.54
N PHE A 101 -6.58 -8.90 5.78
CA PHE A 101 -7.63 -7.88 5.78
C PHE A 101 -7.46 -6.87 6.90
N GLU A 102 -7.05 -7.31 8.09
CA GLU A 102 -6.78 -6.41 9.22
C GLU A 102 -5.77 -5.35 8.85
N VAL A 103 -4.63 -5.77 8.29
CA VAL A 103 -3.54 -4.84 7.94
C VAL A 103 -3.87 -3.99 6.71
N ASN A 104 -4.46 -4.58 5.66
CA ASN A 104 -4.61 -3.92 4.36
C ASN A 104 -5.90 -3.10 4.21
N VAL A 105 -6.92 -3.38 5.04
CA VAL A 105 -8.26 -2.77 4.90
C VAL A 105 -8.72 -2.13 6.20
N PHE A 106 -8.78 -2.90 7.29
CA PHE A 106 -9.38 -2.41 8.53
C PHE A 106 -8.52 -1.38 9.25
N ALA A 107 -7.20 -1.58 9.31
CA ALA A 107 -6.29 -0.60 9.90
C ALA A 107 -6.28 0.74 9.13
N PRO A 108 -6.17 0.80 7.79
CA PRO A 108 -6.38 2.02 7.02
C PRO A 108 -7.73 2.68 7.29
N ALA A 109 -8.81 1.91 7.30
CA ALA A 109 -10.15 2.44 7.60
C ALA A 109 -10.24 3.03 9.00
N ARG A 110 -9.64 2.37 10.01
CA ARG A 110 -9.59 2.90 11.38
C ARG A 110 -8.77 4.17 11.48
N LEU A 111 -7.60 4.25 10.84
CA LEU A 111 -6.80 5.48 10.79
C LEU A 111 -7.56 6.64 10.15
N VAL A 112 -8.31 6.37 9.08
CA VAL A 112 -9.20 7.35 8.46
C VAL A 112 -10.25 7.84 9.45
N GLN A 113 -10.95 6.94 10.16
CA GLN A 113 -11.94 7.31 11.18
C GLN A 113 -11.35 8.22 12.26
N LEU A 114 -10.12 7.96 12.67
CA LEU A 114 -9.43 8.74 13.71
C LEU A 114 -8.94 10.11 13.19
N ALA A 115 -8.52 10.21 11.93
CA ALA A 115 -8.01 11.45 11.34
C ALA A 115 -9.13 12.40 10.85
N LEU A 116 -10.25 11.86 10.38
CA LEU A 116 -11.35 12.63 9.78
C LEU A 116 -11.90 13.75 10.68
N PRO A 117 -12.07 13.58 12.02
CA PRO A 117 -12.54 14.70 12.88
C PRO A 117 -11.66 15.94 12.75
N TYR A 118 -10.34 15.80 12.75
CA TYR A 118 -9.38 16.88 12.61
C TYR A 118 -9.46 17.53 11.22
N MET A 119 -9.48 16.72 10.16
CA MET A 119 -9.59 17.21 8.79
C MET A 119 -10.92 17.94 8.53
N ARG A 120 -12.04 17.46 9.11
CA ARG A 120 -13.33 18.15 9.00
C ARG A 120 -13.34 19.50 9.73
N GLU A 121 -12.75 19.57 10.91
CA GLU A 121 -12.63 20.83 11.68
C GLU A 121 -11.76 21.84 10.91
N GLN A 122 -10.71 21.37 10.22
CA GLN A 122 -9.85 22.19 9.36
C GLN A 122 -10.56 22.62 8.07
N GLY A 123 -11.63 21.96 7.64
CA GLY A 123 -12.26 22.15 6.33
C GLY A 123 -11.36 21.72 5.16
N SER A 124 -10.34 20.90 5.41
CA SER A 124 -9.38 20.44 4.41
C SER A 124 -8.62 19.22 4.90
N GLY A 125 -8.19 18.37 3.97
CA GLY A 125 -7.37 17.21 4.25
C GLY A 125 -7.10 16.37 2.99
N THR A 126 -6.12 15.50 3.06
CA THR A 126 -5.86 14.53 1.97
C THR A 126 -5.61 13.16 2.56
N ILE A 127 -6.38 12.17 2.12
CA ILE A 127 -6.19 10.76 2.46
C ILE A 127 -5.61 10.07 1.23
N ILE A 128 -4.44 9.45 1.37
CA ILE A 128 -3.78 8.70 0.29
C ILE A 128 -3.70 7.24 0.67
N ASN A 129 -4.39 6.39 -0.07
CA ASN A 129 -4.38 4.95 0.14
C ASN A 129 -3.47 4.27 -0.91
N ILE A 130 -2.44 3.58 -0.44
CA ILE A 130 -1.56 2.80 -1.32
C ILE A 130 -2.22 1.47 -1.62
N SER A 131 -2.88 1.41 -2.77
CA SER A 131 -3.47 0.21 -3.34
C SER A 131 -2.41 -0.60 -4.10
N SER A 132 -2.72 -1.03 -5.28
CA SER A 132 -1.89 -1.75 -6.24
C SER A 132 -2.63 -1.79 -7.57
N ILE A 133 -1.95 -2.08 -8.68
CA ILE A 133 -2.65 -2.60 -9.86
C ILE A 133 -3.50 -3.82 -9.51
N GLY A 134 -3.08 -4.60 -8.50
CA GLY A 134 -3.86 -5.69 -7.92
C GLY A 134 -5.19 -5.31 -7.26
N GLY A 135 -5.54 -4.03 -7.23
CA GLY A 135 -6.88 -3.55 -6.90
C GLY A 135 -7.88 -3.59 -8.07
N GLU A 136 -7.40 -3.81 -9.29
CA GLU A 136 -8.21 -3.96 -10.50
C GLU A 136 -7.95 -5.28 -11.24
N ILE A 137 -6.77 -5.91 -11.04
CA ILE A 137 -6.39 -7.19 -11.65
C ILE A 137 -6.18 -8.26 -10.60
N ALA A 138 -6.21 -9.54 -11.01
CA ALA A 138 -5.88 -10.67 -10.14
C ALA A 138 -4.94 -11.65 -10.85
N LEU A 139 -4.03 -12.26 -10.08
CA LEU A 139 -3.13 -13.31 -10.54
C LEU A 139 -3.31 -14.57 -9.69
N PRO A 140 -2.94 -15.76 -10.19
CA PRO A 140 -3.01 -16.99 -9.43
C PRO A 140 -2.28 -16.90 -8.08
N LEU A 141 -2.71 -17.70 -7.12
CA LEU A 141 -2.12 -17.86 -5.78
C LEU A 141 -2.02 -16.58 -4.92
N GLY A 142 -2.77 -15.54 -5.29
CA GLY A 142 -2.83 -14.27 -4.54
C GLY A 142 -4.25 -13.83 -4.19
N CYS A 143 -5.24 -14.74 -4.15
CA CYS A 143 -6.66 -14.36 -4.09
C CYS A 143 -6.99 -13.42 -2.91
N TRP A 144 -6.44 -13.68 -1.74
CA TRP A 144 -6.71 -12.85 -0.56
C TRP A 144 -6.03 -11.48 -0.62
N TYR A 145 -4.81 -11.41 -1.19
CA TYR A 145 -4.16 -10.12 -1.42
C TYR A 145 -4.98 -9.26 -2.39
N TYR A 146 -5.37 -9.81 -3.55
CA TYR A 146 -6.18 -9.10 -4.52
C TYR A 146 -7.54 -8.71 -3.95
N ALA A 147 -8.17 -9.58 -3.17
CA ALA A 147 -9.42 -9.25 -2.47
C ALA A 147 -9.25 -8.04 -1.55
N THR A 148 -8.15 -7.94 -0.77
CA THR A 148 -7.91 -6.77 0.08
C THR A 148 -7.70 -5.49 -0.73
N LYS A 149 -6.99 -5.56 -1.87
CA LYS A 149 -6.74 -4.38 -2.70
C LYS A 149 -8.00 -3.91 -3.42
N HIS A 150 -8.83 -4.82 -3.94
CA HIS A 150 -10.16 -4.49 -4.47
C HIS A 150 -11.07 -3.88 -3.38
N ALA A 151 -11.04 -4.42 -2.17
CA ALA A 151 -11.79 -3.86 -1.04
C ALA A 151 -11.34 -2.44 -0.71
N LEU A 152 -10.02 -2.17 -0.70
CA LEU A 152 -9.46 -0.84 -0.43
C LEU A 152 -9.83 0.17 -1.53
N GLU A 153 -9.87 -0.26 -2.81
CA GLU A 153 -10.34 0.57 -3.93
C GLU A 153 -11.79 1.00 -3.74
N ALA A 154 -12.70 0.02 -3.52
CA ALA A 154 -14.12 0.29 -3.32
C ALA A 154 -14.39 1.15 -2.08
N TYR A 155 -13.67 0.88 -0.97
CA TYR A 155 -13.71 1.70 0.24
C TYR A 155 -13.30 3.14 -0.05
N SER A 156 -12.19 3.33 -0.77
CA SER A 156 -11.67 4.66 -1.09
C SER A 156 -12.59 5.45 -2.01
N ASP A 157 -13.22 4.80 -2.99
CA ASP A 157 -14.16 5.44 -3.90
C ASP A 157 -15.42 5.93 -3.17
N THR A 158 -15.95 5.13 -2.25
CA THR A 158 -17.11 5.52 -1.45
C THR A 158 -16.73 6.64 -0.47
N LEU A 159 -15.61 6.49 0.24
CA LEU A 159 -15.09 7.49 1.17
C LEU A 159 -14.92 8.85 0.48
N ARG A 160 -14.39 8.88 -0.73
CA ARG A 160 -14.20 10.12 -1.50
C ARG A 160 -15.49 10.92 -1.64
N MET A 161 -16.59 10.25 -1.99
CA MET A 161 -17.90 10.88 -2.14
C MET A 161 -18.46 11.38 -0.81
N GLU A 162 -18.20 10.65 0.28
CA GLU A 162 -18.69 11.00 1.62
C GLU A 162 -17.95 12.20 2.22
N VAL A 163 -16.65 12.36 1.93
CA VAL A 163 -15.82 13.39 2.57
C VAL A 163 -15.60 14.64 1.70
N GLU A 164 -15.95 14.59 0.41
CA GLU A 164 -15.84 15.74 -0.51
C GLU A 164 -16.54 17.01 0.02
N PRO A 165 -17.76 16.92 0.62
CA PRO A 165 -18.43 18.12 1.16
C PRO A 165 -17.66 18.82 2.30
N PHE A 166 -16.68 18.14 2.89
CA PHE A 166 -15.84 18.68 3.96
C PHE A 166 -14.49 19.23 3.45
N GLY A 167 -14.29 19.29 2.13
CA GLY A 167 -13.02 19.75 1.54
C GLY A 167 -11.87 18.74 1.68
N ILE A 168 -12.19 17.46 1.85
CA ILE A 168 -11.19 16.38 2.02
C ILE A 168 -11.07 15.59 0.73
N ASP A 169 -9.84 15.47 0.22
CA ASP A 169 -9.53 14.67 -0.96
C ASP A 169 -9.15 13.23 -0.57
N VAL A 170 -9.58 12.26 -1.38
CA VAL A 170 -9.16 10.86 -1.26
C VAL A 170 -8.50 10.44 -2.56
N VAL A 171 -7.26 9.98 -2.44
CA VAL A 171 -6.38 9.61 -3.55
C VAL A 171 -5.99 8.15 -3.42
N ILE A 172 -6.03 7.43 -4.52
CA ILE A 172 -5.55 6.06 -4.61
C ILE A 172 -4.28 6.04 -5.45
N ILE A 173 -3.24 5.43 -4.91
CA ILE A 173 -2.03 5.13 -5.66
C ILE A 173 -2.06 3.65 -6.02
N GLN A 174 -1.84 3.33 -7.29
CA GLN A 174 -1.84 1.97 -7.84
C GLN A 174 -0.44 1.62 -8.35
N PRO A 175 0.50 1.22 -7.46
CA PRO A 175 1.81 0.78 -7.91
C PRO A 175 1.72 -0.47 -8.77
N GLY A 176 2.54 -0.50 -9.83
CA GLY A 176 2.89 -1.71 -10.54
C GLY A 176 3.96 -2.50 -9.77
N ILE A 177 4.93 -3.06 -10.49
CA ILE A 177 6.03 -3.80 -9.87
C ILE A 177 7.10 -2.80 -9.38
N ILE A 178 7.30 -2.76 -8.06
CA ILE A 178 8.24 -1.85 -7.39
C ILE A 178 9.28 -2.66 -6.62
N LYS A 179 10.55 -2.33 -6.76
CA LYS A 179 11.69 -2.98 -6.08
C LYS A 179 11.67 -2.65 -4.59
N THR A 180 11.08 -3.52 -3.78
CA THR A 180 10.97 -3.36 -2.33
C THR A 180 11.07 -4.71 -1.61
N GLU A 181 11.31 -4.68 -0.29
CA GLU A 181 11.26 -5.87 0.59
C GLU A 181 9.83 -6.47 0.73
N PHE A 182 8.81 -5.89 0.08
CA PHE A 182 7.40 -6.23 0.31
C PHE A 182 7.07 -7.69 -0.04
N GLU A 183 7.65 -8.20 -1.10
CA GLU A 183 7.42 -9.56 -1.60
C GLU A 183 8.59 -10.52 -1.36
N ASP A 184 9.61 -10.14 -0.57
CA ASP A 184 10.79 -10.97 -0.33
C ASP A 184 10.46 -12.36 0.27
N HIS A 185 9.34 -12.47 0.97
CA HIS A 185 8.88 -13.72 1.58
C HIS A 185 7.99 -14.57 0.66
N THR A 186 7.55 -14.04 -0.48
CA THR A 186 6.64 -14.71 -1.42
C THR A 186 7.11 -16.10 -1.83
N PRO A 187 8.39 -16.36 -2.21
CA PRO A 187 8.82 -17.70 -2.59
C PRO A 187 8.68 -18.71 -1.46
N ARG A 188 9.00 -18.31 -0.24
CA ARG A 188 8.84 -19.14 0.96
C ARG A 188 7.37 -19.45 1.22
N ASP A 189 6.52 -18.44 1.24
CA ASP A 189 5.10 -18.57 1.55
C ASP A 189 4.39 -19.49 0.55
N LEU A 190 4.70 -19.37 -0.75
CA LEU A 190 4.17 -20.24 -1.80
C LEU A 190 4.52 -21.71 -1.54
N ARG A 191 5.77 -22.01 -1.18
CA ARG A 191 6.23 -23.39 -0.88
C ARG A 191 5.66 -23.92 0.42
N GLU A 192 5.60 -23.11 1.47
CA GLU A 192 5.09 -23.52 2.79
C GLU A 192 3.58 -23.75 2.75
N ILE A 193 2.82 -22.90 2.05
CA ILE A 193 1.36 -22.97 2.03
C ILE A 193 0.85 -23.96 1.01
N SER A 194 1.36 -23.91 -0.24
CA SER A 194 0.79 -24.68 -1.35
C SER A 194 1.75 -25.68 -2.00
N GLY A 195 3.02 -25.74 -1.57
CA GLY A 195 4.03 -26.60 -2.21
C GLY A 195 3.76 -28.10 -2.10
N ALA A 196 3.09 -28.56 -1.04
CA ALA A 196 2.75 -29.96 -0.81
C ALA A 196 1.29 -30.30 -1.17
N THR A 197 0.55 -29.40 -1.81
CA THR A 197 -0.88 -29.55 -2.14
C THR A 197 -1.08 -29.83 -3.63
N ALA A 198 -2.33 -29.88 -4.08
CA ALA A 198 -2.69 -29.97 -5.49
C ALA A 198 -2.12 -28.83 -6.35
N TYR A 199 -1.75 -27.71 -5.72
CA TYR A 199 -1.19 -26.50 -6.34
C TYR A 199 0.34 -26.48 -6.37
N GLY A 200 1.02 -27.50 -5.86
CA GLY A 200 2.47 -27.51 -5.66
C GLY A 200 3.30 -27.19 -6.91
N ALA A 201 2.90 -27.70 -8.08
CA ALA A 201 3.60 -27.40 -9.32
C ALA A 201 3.51 -25.90 -9.71
N VAL A 202 2.34 -25.29 -9.56
CA VAL A 202 2.15 -23.86 -9.84
C VAL A 202 2.84 -23.01 -8.78
N ALA A 203 2.75 -23.40 -7.51
CA ALA A 203 3.41 -22.72 -6.40
C ALA A 203 4.93 -22.69 -6.58
N GLU A 204 5.55 -23.81 -6.96
CA GLU A 204 7.00 -23.86 -7.21
C GLU A 204 7.40 -23.00 -8.43
N ALA A 205 6.64 -23.08 -9.54
CA ALA A 205 6.92 -22.26 -10.71
C ALA A 205 6.85 -20.76 -10.39
N MET A 206 5.87 -20.34 -9.58
CA MET A 206 5.75 -18.95 -9.13
C MET A 206 6.84 -18.57 -8.11
N ALA A 207 7.23 -19.48 -7.22
CA ALA A 207 8.30 -19.24 -6.25
C ALA A 207 9.64 -19.02 -6.97
N VAL A 208 10.01 -19.88 -7.93
CA VAL A 208 11.22 -19.72 -8.74
C VAL A 208 11.21 -18.39 -9.51
N ARG A 209 10.05 -18.03 -10.07
CA ARG A 209 9.91 -16.74 -10.74
C ARG A 209 10.08 -15.57 -9.78
N ALA A 210 9.44 -15.60 -8.61
CA ALA A 210 9.59 -14.57 -7.59
C ALA A 210 11.05 -14.45 -7.14
N GLU A 211 11.77 -15.57 -6.95
CA GLU A 211 13.21 -15.57 -6.68
C GLU A 211 14.03 -14.88 -7.77
N SER A 212 13.68 -15.10 -9.03
CA SER A 212 14.35 -14.42 -10.15
C SER A 212 14.08 -12.91 -10.20
N GLN A 213 13.08 -12.44 -9.47
CA GLN A 213 12.75 -11.03 -9.30
C GLN A 213 13.38 -10.41 -8.03
N LEU A 214 14.09 -11.21 -7.21
CA LEU A 214 14.84 -10.71 -6.07
C LEU A 214 16.26 -10.31 -6.51
N GLY A 215 16.67 -9.07 -6.25
CA GLY A 215 18.02 -8.58 -6.55
C GLY A 215 18.07 -7.24 -7.28
N ALA A 216 19.27 -6.69 -7.42
CA ALA A 216 19.47 -5.33 -7.94
C ALA A 216 19.14 -5.18 -9.44
N ASP A 217 19.33 -6.25 -10.23
CA ASP A 217 19.14 -6.22 -11.70
C ASP A 217 17.72 -6.65 -12.14
N THR A 218 16.77 -6.73 -11.20
CA THR A 218 15.40 -7.18 -11.48
C THR A 218 14.58 -6.11 -12.20
N GLN A 219 13.59 -6.56 -12.96
CA GLN A 219 12.60 -5.67 -13.56
C GLN A 219 11.70 -5.10 -12.47
N GLY A 220 11.48 -3.78 -12.50
CA GLY A 220 10.68 -3.05 -11.52
C GLY A 220 11.17 -1.62 -11.37
N SER A 221 10.29 -0.74 -10.92
CA SER A 221 10.63 0.67 -10.68
C SER A 221 11.21 0.88 -9.28
N ASP A 222 12.05 1.88 -9.13
CA ASP A 222 12.52 2.35 -7.82
C ASP A 222 11.36 2.91 -7.00
N PRO A 223 11.29 2.69 -5.67
CA PRO A 223 10.26 3.27 -4.79
C PRO A 223 10.15 4.80 -4.87
N GLY A 224 11.23 5.48 -5.21
CA GLY A 224 11.28 6.93 -5.41
C GLY A 224 10.33 7.42 -6.50
N VAL A 225 10.06 6.60 -7.53
CA VAL A 225 9.08 6.94 -8.58
C VAL A 225 7.68 7.10 -7.99
N VAL A 226 7.30 6.20 -7.07
CA VAL A 226 6.01 6.27 -6.36
C VAL A 226 6.00 7.43 -5.37
N ALA A 227 7.10 7.64 -4.64
CA ALA A 227 7.24 8.74 -3.69
C ALA A 227 7.08 10.12 -4.38
N THR A 228 7.63 10.30 -5.58
CA THR A 228 7.46 11.52 -6.36
C THR A 228 5.99 11.78 -6.70
N VAL A 229 5.27 10.78 -7.19
CA VAL A 229 3.83 10.91 -7.51
C VAL A 229 3.01 11.20 -6.25
N ILE A 230 3.33 10.57 -5.12
CA ILE A 230 2.68 10.87 -3.84
C ILE A 230 2.93 12.32 -3.42
N ARG A 231 4.17 12.82 -3.52
CA ARG A 231 4.50 14.23 -3.23
C ARG A 231 3.71 15.17 -4.12
N GLU A 232 3.64 14.91 -5.42
CA GLU A 232 2.85 15.73 -6.35
C GLU A 232 1.36 15.74 -5.97
N ALA A 233 0.79 14.61 -5.57
CA ALA A 233 -0.58 14.52 -5.08
C ALA A 233 -0.78 15.31 -3.77
N VAL A 234 0.19 15.24 -2.85
CA VAL A 234 0.19 16.02 -1.59
C VAL A 234 0.24 17.52 -1.84
N GLU A 235 1.04 17.97 -2.81
CA GLU A 235 1.24 19.39 -3.11
C GLU A 235 0.16 19.98 -4.04
N ALA A 236 -0.59 19.14 -4.74
CA ALA A 236 -1.65 19.57 -5.65
C ALA A 236 -2.79 20.28 -4.91
N GLY A 237 -3.31 21.35 -5.51
CA GLY A 237 -4.51 22.02 -5.00
C GLY A 237 -5.78 21.17 -5.15
N LYS A 238 -5.83 20.33 -6.20
CA LYS A 238 -6.87 19.32 -6.46
C LYS A 238 -6.20 18.11 -7.11
N PRO A 239 -5.82 17.09 -6.34
CA PRO A 239 -5.17 15.90 -6.88
C PRO A 239 -6.13 15.07 -7.74
N ALA A 240 -5.59 14.27 -8.67
CA ALA A 240 -6.37 13.23 -9.32
C ALA A 240 -6.79 12.16 -8.30
N THR A 241 -7.89 11.49 -8.58
CA THR A 241 -8.41 10.46 -7.66
C THR A 241 -7.62 9.15 -7.69
N ARG A 242 -6.90 8.87 -8.80
CA ARG A 242 -6.06 7.68 -9.00
C ARG A 242 -4.79 8.01 -9.76
N TYR A 243 -3.71 7.32 -9.37
CA TYR A 243 -2.42 7.37 -10.06
C TYR A 243 -1.89 5.94 -10.22
N ALA A 244 -1.91 5.42 -11.44
CA ALA A 244 -1.15 4.23 -11.79
C ALA A 244 0.33 4.63 -11.93
N VAL A 245 1.25 3.89 -11.31
CA VAL A 245 2.67 4.29 -11.28
C VAL A 245 3.61 3.10 -11.20
N GLY A 246 4.72 3.21 -11.93
CA GLY A 246 5.78 2.21 -11.93
C GLY A 246 5.64 1.16 -13.05
N TRP A 247 6.60 0.25 -13.08
CA TRP A 247 6.73 -0.71 -14.16
C TRP A 247 5.49 -1.58 -14.32
N MET A 248 5.01 -1.71 -15.57
CA MET A 248 3.82 -2.46 -15.98
C MET A 248 2.47 -1.91 -15.47
N ALA A 249 2.42 -0.82 -14.70
CA ALA A 249 1.17 -0.33 -14.12
C ALA A 249 0.12 -0.05 -15.21
N ASP A 250 0.37 0.93 -16.07
CA ASP A 250 -0.58 1.31 -17.12
C ASP A 250 -0.87 0.15 -18.08
N ARG A 251 0.17 -0.63 -18.42
CA ARG A 251 0.04 -1.71 -19.41
C ARG A 251 -0.90 -2.82 -18.94
N LEU A 252 -0.77 -3.27 -17.68
CA LEU A 252 -1.62 -4.34 -17.15
C LEU A 252 -3.05 -3.87 -16.91
N LEU A 253 -3.24 -2.63 -16.46
CA LEU A 253 -4.57 -2.04 -16.33
C LEU A 253 -5.26 -1.86 -17.69
N GLU A 254 -4.54 -1.42 -18.72
CA GLU A 254 -5.07 -1.32 -20.09
C GLU A 254 -5.49 -2.69 -20.62
N LEU A 255 -4.64 -3.71 -20.44
CA LEU A 255 -4.94 -5.07 -20.87
C LEU A 255 -6.17 -5.63 -20.16
N ASN A 256 -6.30 -5.40 -18.84
CA ASN A 256 -7.47 -5.80 -18.07
C ASN A 256 -8.78 -5.15 -18.56
N ARG A 257 -8.72 -3.90 -19.02
CA ARG A 257 -9.89 -3.16 -19.53
C ARG A 257 -10.26 -3.53 -20.96
N THR A 258 -9.32 -4.04 -21.75
CA THR A 258 -9.51 -4.29 -23.19
C THR A 258 -9.71 -5.74 -23.55
N LEU A 259 -9.21 -6.67 -22.72
CA LEU A 259 -9.39 -8.11 -22.91
C LEU A 259 -10.62 -8.60 -22.17
N THR A 260 -11.22 -9.69 -22.67
CA THR A 260 -12.20 -10.45 -21.89
C THR A 260 -11.50 -11.19 -20.73
N ASP A 261 -12.24 -11.54 -19.67
CA ASP A 261 -11.71 -12.27 -18.52
C ASP A 261 -10.89 -13.49 -18.94
N ARG A 262 -11.41 -14.30 -19.88
CA ARG A 262 -10.71 -15.52 -20.36
C ARG A 262 -9.43 -15.23 -21.15
N GLU A 263 -9.36 -14.11 -21.84
CA GLU A 263 -8.13 -13.69 -22.55
C GLU A 263 -7.10 -13.18 -21.55
N PHE A 264 -7.53 -12.38 -20.57
CA PHE A 264 -6.66 -11.92 -19.50
C PHE A 264 -6.14 -13.09 -18.65
N ASP A 265 -7.00 -14.04 -18.26
CA ASP A 265 -6.61 -15.25 -17.54
C ASP A 265 -5.54 -16.04 -18.28
N LYS A 266 -5.68 -16.25 -19.59
CA LYS A 266 -4.68 -16.91 -20.41
C LYS A 266 -3.37 -16.16 -20.45
N LEU A 267 -3.43 -14.82 -20.53
CA LEU A 267 -2.23 -13.98 -20.53
C LEU A 267 -1.46 -14.18 -19.22
N VAL A 268 -2.14 -13.97 -18.07
CA VAL A 268 -1.47 -14.00 -16.77
C VAL A 268 -1.05 -15.39 -16.32
N THR A 269 -1.79 -16.44 -16.69
CA THR A 269 -1.39 -17.83 -16.41
C THR A 269 -0.19 -18.28 -17.25
N ASN A 270 -0.03 -17.78 -18.47
CA ASN A 270 1.19 -18.01 -19.27
C ASN A 270 2.41 -17.28 -18.65
N PHE A 271 2.22 -16.16 -17.98
CA PHE A 271 3.27 -15.53 -17.17
C PHE A 271 3.60 -16.35 -15.91
N SER A 272 2.71 -17.22 -15.42
CA SER A 272 2.91 -18.04 -14.21
C SER A 272 3.55 -19.41 -14.48
N GLY A 273 3.97 -19.70 -15.72
CA GLY A 273 4.77 -20.86 -16.08
C GLY A 273 3.94 -22.09 -16.48
N LYS A 274 3.44 -22.12 -17.68
CA LYS A 274 3.26 -23.35 -18.47
C LYS A 274 4.42 -23.48 -19.44
#